data_63339c1d7697d54e96fc97d2d135e5df
#
_entry.id   63339c1d7697d54e96fc97d2d135e5df
#
_cell.length_a   1.000
_cell.length_b   1.000
_cell.length_c   1.000
_cell.angle_alpha   90.00
_cell.angle_beta   90.00
_cell.angle_gamma   90.00
#
_symmetry.space_group_name_H-M   'P 1'
#
loop_
_entity.id
_entity.type
_entity.pdbx_description
1 polymer ?
#
loop_
_entity_poly.entity_id
_entity_poly.type
_entity_poly.pdbx_seq_one_letter_code
_entity_poly.pdbx_strand_id
1 'polypeptide(L)'
;DCFMTATARHADIVLPAQTVFEHSDICPIGTYTNDGISANHAMIAPIGESRSDYQIYSELARRMGVEHEFTLGLDEMEWIRAIYQDAKNRGLSSGIQLPSFEEFWSKGIVFYTEDESSKKFIAFEEFRKDPAGHPLRTESGKIQIFSPRIASYGYDDCRGYPSYFEPSESLNNKKKYPLAYMSGKSAHRLHSQLDGTSHTASHNIGDREPIWIHPDNAAEKGIKTGDVVLVRNDRGSALAGAFVTDKVRKDVVLLRHGGWFEPQKQEDGSTLDVHGNANSLTMDVPTSKLACGNVASSGLVEVEKFEGDLPTVTIREKTVSQPKS
;
A
#
# COMPACT_ATOMS: atom_id res chain seq x y z
N ASP A 1 7.40 9.29 11.76
CA ASP A 1 7.37 9.16 10.29
C ASP A 1 8.61 9.82 9.69
N CYS A 2 9.05 9.35 8.51
CA CYS A 2 10.19 9.91 7.79
C CYS A 2 9.85 11.23 7.06
N PHE A 3 8.59 11.46 6.77
CA PHE A 3 8.07 12.61 6.03
C PHE A 3 6.81 13.16 6.68
N MET A 4 6.50 14.44 6.43
CA MET A 4 5.24 15.04 6.86
C MET A 4 4.09 14.55 5.98
N THR A 5 3.77 13.27 6.10
CA THR A 5 2.65 12.60 5.44
C THR A 5 1.30 13.18 5.89
N ALA A 6 0.21 12.81 5.22
CA ALA A 6 -1.14 13.20 5.65
C ALA A 6 -1.40 12.77 7.12
N THR A 7 -0.96 11.59 7.54
CA THR A 7 -1.08 11.12 8.93
C THR A 7 -0.27 11.99 9.89
N ALA A 8 0.99 12.29 9.55
CA ALA A 8 1.85 13.13 10.38
C ALA A 8 1.28 14.56 10.56
N ARG A 9 0.68 15.12 9.51
CA ARG A 9 0.04 16.45 9.54
C ARG A 9 -1.19 16.52 10.47
N HIS A 10 -1.83 15.39 10.74
CA HIS A 10 -2.98 15.28 11.64
C HIS A 10 -2.63 14.80 13.05
N ALA A 11 -1.36 14.48 13.31
CA ALA A 11 -0.91 14.03 14.61
C ALA A 11 -0.58 15.22 15.55
N ASP A 12 -0.90 15.05 16.83
CA ASP A 12 -0.53 16.03 17.87
C ASP A 12 0.97 15.97 18.19
N ILE A 13 1.58 14.79 18.05
CA ILE A 13 3.00 14.55 18.30
C ILE A 13 3.58 13.78 17.11
N VAL A 14 4.65 14.31 16.54
CA VAL A 14 5.39 13.69 15.44
C VAL A 14 6.80 13.37 15.91
N LEU A 15 7.18 12.11 15.85
CA LEU A 15 8.54 11.63 16.13
C LEU A 15 9.26 11.39 14.81
N PRO A 16 10.38 12.06 14.53
CA PRO A 16 11.11 11.89 13.28
C PRO A 16 11.78 10.51 13.25
N ALA A 17 11.45 9.73 12.23
CA ALA A 17 12.00 8.40 12.01
C ALA A 17 13.06 8.39 10.92
N GLN A 18 14.04 7.52 11.05
CA GLN A 18 15.09 7.29 10.04
C GLN A 18 14.53 6.63 8.79
N THR A 19 15.09 6.98 7.66
CA THR A 19 14.89 6.24 6.40
C THR A 19 15.79 5.01 6.35
N VAL A 20 15.53 4.10 5.41
CA VAL A 20 16.36 2.90 5.19
C VAL A 20 17.84 3.19 4.86
N PHE A 21 18.19 4.42 4.51
CA PHE A 21 19.56 4.82 4.26
C PHE A 21 20.32 5.28 5.52
N GLU A 22 19.61 5.55 6.60
CA GLU A 22 20.13 6.13 7.84
C GLU A 22 20.41 5.09 8.92
N HIS A 23 19.96 3.84 8.76
CA HIS A 23 20.21 2.76 9.72
C HIS A 23 20.60 1.47 9.01
N SER A 24 21.21 0.56 9.76
CA SER A 24 21.55 -0.76 9.28
C SER A 24 20.42 -1.74 9.55
N ASP A 25 20.26 -2.73 8.66
CA ASP A 25 19.22 -3.75 8.77
C ASP A 25 19.61 -5.03 8.01
N ILE A 26 18.75 -6.03 8.04
CA ILE A 26 18.86 -7.28 7.30
C ILE A 26 17.54 -7.54 6.55
N CYS A 27 17.63 -7.93 5.29
CA CYS A 27 16.46 -8.09 4.45
C CYS A 27 16.52 -9.39 3.63
N PRO A 28 15.41 -10.14 3.51
CA PRO A 28 15.35 -11.26 2.57
C PRO A 28 15.33 -10.75 1.12
N ILE A 29 15.96 -11.50 0.22
CA ILE A 29 15.98 -11.24 -1.21
C ILE A 29 14.93 -12.12 -1.88
N GLY A 30 14.14 -11.54 -2.79
CA GLY A 30 13.08 -12.25 -3.50
C GLY A 30 11.88 -12.54 -2.59
N THR A 31 10.87 -11.67 -2.62
CA THR A 31 9.71 -11.74 -1.71
C THR A 31 8.96 -13.08 -1.79
N TYR A 32 8.91 -13.69 -2.97
CA TYR A 32 8.21 -14.96 -3.21
C TYR A 32 9.14 -16.13 -3.47
N THR A 33 10.35 -15.86 -3.96
CA THR A 33 11.35 -16.88 -4.30
C THR A 33 12.28 -17.17 -3.14
N ASN A 34 12.46 -16.20 -2.22
CA ASN A 34 13.34 -16.33 -1.07
C ASN A 34 14.77 -16.73 -1.48
N ASP A 35 15.37 -15.93 -2.36
CA ASP A 35 16.63 -16.27 -3.04
C ASP A 35 17.87 -16.08 -2.15
N GLY A 36 17.76 -15.31 -1.07
CA GLY A 36 18.90 -15.00 -0.22
C GLY A 36 18.61 -13.98 0.88
N ILE A 37 19.67 -13.48 1.47
CA ILE A 37 19.65 -12.45 2.52
C ILE A 37 20.65 -11.34 2.15
N SER A 38 20.26 -10.09 2.32
CA SER A 38 21.13 -8.92 2.20
C SER A 38 21.35 -8.22 3.54
N ALA A 39 22.53 -7.72 3.75
CA ALA A 39 22.87 -6.76 4.81
C ALA A 39 22.72 -5.35 4.24
N ASN A 40 21.87 -4.55 4.85
CA ASN A 40 21.71 -3.15 4.52
C ASN A 40 22.55 -2.32 5.50
N HIS A 41 23.62 -1.73 5.02
CA HIS A 41 24.44 -0.83 5.83
C HIS A 41 23.90 0.58 5.78
N ALA A 42 23.92 1.30 6.91
CA ALA A 42 23.67 2.73 6.91
C ALA A 42 24.59 3.44 5.90
N MET A 43 24.03 4.18 4.97
CA MET A 43 24.75 4.87 3.89
C MET A 43 25.02 6.33 4.22
N ILE A 44 24.20 6.92 5.08
CA ILE A 44 24.29 8.31 5.53
C ILE A 44 24.07 8.37 7.04
N ALA A 45 24.57 9.43 7.67
CA ALA A 45 24.25 9.71 9.05
C ALA A 45 22.77 10.12 9.20
N PRO A 46 22.17 9.92 10.39
CA PRO A 46 20.81 10.38 10.68
C PRO A 46 20.62 11.86 10.36
N ILE A 47 19.52 12.21 9.70
CA ILE A 47 19.20 13.59 9.31
C ILE A 47 18.43 14.26 10.45
N GLY A 48 18.95 15.40 10.92
CA GLY A 48 18.33 16.18 11.99
C GLY A 48 18.26 15.39 13.31
N GLU A 49 17.07 15.28 13.87
CA GLU A 49 16.80 14.54 15.12
C GLU A 49 16.18 13.16 14.89
N SER A 50 16.30 12.62 13.65
CA SER A 50 15.72 11.33 13.32
C SER A 50 16.38 10.19 14.12
N ARG A 51 15.56 9.24 14.54
CA ARG A 51 15.96 8.02 15.25
C ARG A 51 15.35 6.81 14.57
N SER A 52 15.98 5.65 14.72
CA SER A 52 15.37 4.41 14.24
C SER A 52 14.08 4.10 15.01
N ASP A 53 13.18 3.37 14.38
CA ASP A 53 11.95 2.92 15.05
C ASP A 53 12.29 2.12 16.32
N TYR A 54 13.35 1.31 16.28
CA TYR A 54 13.80 0.56 17.45
C TYR A 54 14.20 1.47 18.61
N GLN A 55 14.98 2.52 18.34
CA GLN A 55 15.36 3.51 19.37
C GLN A 55 14.16 4.25 19.93
N ILE A 56 13.21 4.67 19.06
CA ILE A 56 11.98 5.35 19.46
C ILE A 56 11.16 4.46 20.40
N TYR A 57 10.91 3.21 20.00
CA TYR A 57 10.10 2.29 20.80
C TYR A 57 10.81 1.79 22.07
N SER A 58 12.13 1.62 22.03
CA SER A 58 12.91 1.28 23.24
C SER A 58 12.83 2.39 24.28
N GLU A 59 12.94 3.65 23.86
CA GLU A 59 12.80 4.79 24.76
C GLU A 59 11.38 4.92 25.34
N LEU A 60 10.35 4.64 24.55
CA LEU A 60 8.97 4.57 25.03
C LEU A 60 8.78 3.42 26.03
N ALA A 61 9.28 2.23 25.72
CA ALA A 61 9.23 1.06 26.61
C ALA A 61 9.95 1.33 27.94
N ARG A 62 11.10 2.00 27.92
CA ARG A 62 11.83 2.43 29.11
C ARG A 62 10.97 3.34 29.99
N ARG A 63 10.31 4.33 29.42
CA ARG A 63 9.41 5.24 30.13
C ARG A 63 8.18 4.55 30.70
N MET A 64 7.75 3.46 30.07
CA MET A 64 6.63 2.63 30.51
C MET A 64 7.06 1.55 31.53
N GLY A 65 8.37 1.37 31.78
CA GLY A 65 8.91 0.36 32.69
C GLY A 65 8.92 -1.05 32.14
N VAL A 66 8.86 -1.21 30.80
CA VAL A 66 8.82 -2.50 30.08
C VAL A 66 9.95 -2.61 29.05
N GLU A 67 11.06 -1.91 29.27
CA GLU A 67 12.19 -1.88 28.33
C GLU A 67 12.78 -3.29 28.08
N HIS A 68 12.97 -4.06 29.14
CA HIS A 68 13.56 -5.38 29.04
C HIS A 68 12.65 -6.36 28.26
N GLU A 69 11.35 -6.31 28.48
CA GLU A 69 10.37 -7.14 27.77
C GLU A 69 10.35 -6.82 26.26
N PHE A 70 10.59 -5.54 25.90
CA PHE A 70 10.64 -5.11 24.50
C PHE A 70 11.97 -5.42 23.85
N THR A 71 13.09 -5.09 24.53
CA THR A 71 14.44 -5.18 23.94
C THR A 71 15.13 -6.52 24.18
N LEU A 72 14.72 -7.28 25.20
CA LEU A 72 15.45 -8.42 25.76
C LEU A 72 16.89 -8.08 26.17
N GLY A 73 17.17 -6.78 26.39
CA GLY A 73 18.50 -6.24 26.70
C GLY A 73 19.43 -6.17 25.50
N LEU A 74 18.94 -6.36 24.26
CA LEU A 74 19.73 -6.32 23.04
C LEU A 74 19.66 -4.94 22.38
N ASP A 75 20.74 -4.51 21.75
CA ASP A 75 20.75 -3.37 20.86
C ASP A 75 20.36 -3.75 19.41
N GLU A 76 20.29 -2.76 18.50
CA GLU A 76 19.91 -2.98 17.10
C GLU A 76 20.82 -3.98 16.38
N MET A 77 22.12 -3.88 16.58
CA MET A 77 23.08 -4.76 15.92
C MET A 77 23.03 -6.18 16.51
N GLU A 78 22.81 -6.29 17.80
CA GLU A 78 22.62 -7.57 18.46
C GLU A 78 21.33 -8.26 17.99
N TRP A 79 20.26 -7.50 17.75
CA TRP A 79 19.05 -8.02 17.11
C TRP A 79 19.29 -8.50 15.68
N ILE A 80 20.01 -7.73 14.86
CA ILE A 80 20.37 -8.14 13.50
C ILE A 80 21.17 -9.45 13.53
N ARG A 81 22.13 -9.59 14.47
CA ARG A 81 22.88 -10.85 14.69
C ARG A 81 21.99 -12.01 15.09
N ALA A 82 21.07 -11.77 16.01
CA ALA A 82 20.14 -12.79 16.49
C ALA A 82 19.20 -13.28 15.37
N ILE A 83 18.65 -12.34 14.58
CA ILE A 83 17.79 -12.65 13.43
C ILE A 83 18.58 -13.45 12.36
N TYR A 84 19.81 -13.05 12.07
CA TYR A 84 20.65 -13.79 11.14
C TYR A 84 20.97 -15.20 11.66
N GLN A 85 21.30 -15.34 12.93
CA GLN A 85 21.58 -16.65 13.53
C GLN A 85 20.35 -17.57 13.49
N ASP A 86 19.15 -17.03 13.73
CA ASP A 86 17.92 -17.79 13.59
C ASP A 86 17.66 -18.21 12.13
N ALA A 87 17.88 -17.31 11.17
CA ALA A 87 17.82 -17.65 9.74
C ALA A 87 18.82 -18.74 9.36
N LYS A 88 20.06 -18.68 9.89
CA LYS A 88 21.09 -19.69 9.68
C LYS A 88 20.68 -21.04 10.25
N ASN A 89 20.13 -21.08 11.46
CA ASN A 89 19.68 -22.31 12.10
C ASN A 89 18.51 -22.95 11.31
N ARG A 90 17.56 -22.15 10.86
CA ARG A 90 16.46 -22.63 10.00
C ARG A 90 16.95 -23.11 8.64
N GLY A 91 17.92 -22.41 8.05
CA GLY A 91 18.54 -22.81 6.80
C GLY A 91 19.19 -24.20 6.88
N LEU A 92 19.90 -24.49 7.96
CA LEU A 92 20.54 -25.79 8.17
C LEU A 92 19.52 -26.94 8.13
N SER A 93 18.34 -26.77 8.70
CA SER A 93 17.28 -27.79 8.66
C SER A 93 16.73 -28.05 7.25
N SER A 94 16.96 -27.10 6.32
CA SER A 94 16.58 -27.18 4.90
C SER A 94 17.77 -27.45 3.97
N GLY A 95 18.93 -27.82 4.52
CA GLY A 95 20.14 -28.08 3.74
C GLY A 95 20.88 -26.82 3.24
N ILE A 96 20.45 -25.64 3.65
CA ILE A 96 21.07 -24.34 3.27
C ILE A 96 22.17 -24.01 4.29
N GLN A 97 23.39 -23.82 3.82
CA GLN A 97 24.50 -23.40 4.67
C GLN A 97 24.80 -21.91 4.47
N LEU A 98 24.61 -21.13 5.53
CA LEU A 98 24.96 -19.73 5.55
C LEU A 98 26.33 -19.52 6.22
N PRO A 99 27.13 -18.51 5.78
CA PRO A 99 28.44 -18.20 6.35
C PRO A 99 28.35 -17.72 7.81
N SER A 100 29.47 -17.31 8.40
CA SER A 100 29.45 -16.59 9.67
C SER A 100 28.75 -15.23 9.51
N PHE A 101 28.28 -14.63 10.61
CA PHE A 101 27.67 -13.32 10.56
C PHE A 101 28.68 -12.27 10.05
N GLU A 102 29.91 -12.33 10.48
CA GLU A 102 30.98 -11.40 10.10
C GLU A 102 31.28 -11.46 8.61
N GLU A 103 31.35 -12.67 8.06
CA GLU A 103 31.54 -12.88 6.62
C GLU A 103 30.33 -12.37 5.82
N PHE A 104 29.11 -12.70 6.24
CA PHE A 104 27.88 -12.21 5.61
C PHE A 104 27.82 -10.68 5.65
N TRP A 105 28.02 -10.10 6.82
CA TRP A 105 27.95 -8.66 7.03
C TRP A 105 28.97 -7.90 6.19
N SER A 106 30.20 -8.39 6.12
CA SER A 106 31.25 -7.82 5.28
C SER A 106 30.96 -7.96 3.78
N LYS A 107 30.40 -9.08 3.36
CA LYS A 107 30.06 -9.35 1.95
C LYS A 107 28.82 -8.60 1.46
N GLY A 108 27.92 -8.29 2.37
CA GLY A 108 26.69 -7.55 2.12
C GLY A 108 25.53 -8.36 1.56
N ILE A 109 25.79 -9.52 0.92
CA ILE A 109 24.74 -10.35 0.30
C ILE A 109 25.16 -11.81 0.28
N VAL A 110 24.21 -12.71 0.53
CA VAL A 110 24.34 -14.15 0.35
C VAL A 110 23.12 -14.67 -0.37
N PHE A 111 23.32 -15.28 -1.52
CA PHE A 111 22.28 -16.05 -2.21
C PHE A 111 22.28 -17.49 -1.70
N TYR A 112 21.10 -18.08 -1.59
CA TYR A 112 20.97 -19.49 -1.29
C TYR A 112 21.41 -20.30 -2.50
N THR A 113 22.14 -21.36 -2.24
CA THR A 113 22.55 -22.25 -3.32
C THR A 113 21.31 -23.06 -3.75
N GLU A 114 20.87 -22.87 -4.98
CA GLU A 114 19.87 -23.74 -5.59
C GLU A 114 20.50 -25.13 -5.84
N ASP A 115 19.86 -26.18 -5.37
CA ASP A 115 20.15 -27.51 -5.83
C ASP A 115 19.41 -27.80 -7.15
N GLU A 116 19.85 -28.82 -7.89
CA GLU A 116 19.22 -29.19 -9.15
C GLU A 116 17.76 -29.66 -8.99
N SER A 117 17.36 -30.04 -7.78
CA SER A 117 15.98 -30.44 -7.49
C SER A 117 15.05 -29.24 -7.39
N SER A 118 15.53 -28.11 -6.85
CA SER A 118 14.73 -26.88 -6.75
C SER A 118 14.39 -26.28 -8.11
N LYS A 119 15.29 -26.43 -9.10
CA LYS A 119 15.07 -25.98 -10.50
C LYS A 119 13.97 -26.75 -11.20
N LYS A 120 13.68 -27.95 -10.74
CA LYS A 120 12.64 -28.83 -11.30
C LYS A 120 11.35 -28.82 -10.50
N PHE A 121 11.23 -27.94 -9.49
CA PHE A 121 10.04 -27.89 -8.65
C PHE A 121 8.80 -27.50 -9.47
N ILE A 122 7.80 -28.37 -9.41
CA ILE A 122 6.46 -28.11 -9.97
C ILE A 122 5.47 -28.15 -8.82
N ALA A 123 4.78 -27.04 -8.60
CA ALA A 123 3.79 -26.94 -7.53
C ALA A 123 2.71 -28.04 -7.68
N PHE A 124 2.43 -28.70 -6.58
CA PHE A 124 1.45 -29.79 -6.49
C PHE A 124 1.72 -30.99 -7.42
N GLU A 125 2.97 -31.23 -7.83
CA GLU A 125 3.30 -32.31 -8.77
C GLU A 125 2.87 -33.69 -8.26
N GLU A 126 3.17 -33.99 -7.00
CA GLU A 126 2.83 -35.29 -6.37
C GLU A 126 1.32 -35.47 -6.29
N PHE A 127 0.57 -34.44 -5.89
CA PHE A 127 -0.90 -34.48 -5.93
C PHE A 127 -1.45 -34.68 -7.36
N ARG A 128 -0.83 -34.06 -8.36
CA ARG A 128 -1.26 -34.23 -9.75
C ARG A 128 -1.00 -35.62 -10.31
N LYS A 129 0.10 -36.27 -9.86
CA LYS A 129 0.45 -37.62 -10.28
C LYS A 129 -0.38 -38.69 -9.54
N ASP A 130 -0.56 -38.54 -8.25
CA ASP A 130 -1.31 -39.44 -7.39
C ASP A 130 -2.09 -38.69 -6.31
N PRO A 131 -3.31 -38.21 -6.61
CA PRO A 131 -4.12 -37.44 -5.69
C PRO A 131 -4.53 -38.21 -4.41
N ALA A 132 -4.56 -39.54 -4.48
CA ALA A 132 -4.95 -40.37 -3.34
C ALA A 132 -3.77 -40.59 -2.37
N GLY A 133 -2.58 -40.84 -2.89
CA GLY A 133 -1.37 -40.98 -2.09
C GLY A 133 -0.79 -39.66 -1.56
N HIS A 134 -1.05 -38.57 -2.26
CA HIS A 134 -0.54 -37.23 -1.93
C HIS A 134 -1.69 -36.18 -1.86
N PRO A 135 -2.64 -36.31 -0.90
CA PRO A 135 -3.79 -35.42 -0.82
C PRO A 135 -3.39 -33.99 -0.48
N LEU A 136 -4.21 -33.02 -0.92
CA LEU A 136 -4.05 -31.62 -0.54
C LEU A 136 -4.38 -31.43 0.96
N ARG A 137 -3.88 -30.33 1.53
CA ARG A 137 -4.17 -29.93 2.93
C ARG A 137 -5.55 -29.26 3.08
N THR A 138 -6.54 -29.76 2.34
CA THR A 138 -7.95 -29.34 2.44
C THR A 138 -8.72 -30.41 3.23
N GLU A 139 -9.90 -30.07 3.75
CA GLU A 139 -10.75 -31.04 4.48
C GLU A 139 -11.08 -32.29 3.66
N SER A 140 -11.21 -32.15 2.35
CA SER A 140 -11.49 -33.24 1.42
C SER A 140 -10.25 -33.96 0.88
N GLY A 141 -9.05 -33.43 1.13
CA GLY A 141 -7.82 -33.86 0.46
C GLY A 141 -7.74 -33.54 -1.03
N LYS A 142 -8.74 -32.86 -1.58
CA LYS A 142 -8.90 -32.51 -3.00
C LYS A 142 -8.96 -31.01 -3.21
N ILE A 143 -8.99 -30.58 -4.48
CA ILE A 143 -9.31 -29.18 -4.82
C ILE A 143 -10.72 -28.88 -4.32
N GLN A 144 -10.83 -27.91 -3.43
CA GLN A 144 -12.10 -27.58 -2.77
C GLN A 144 -12.75 -26.39 -3.48
N ILE A 145 -13.73 -26.64 -4.31
CA ILE A 145 -14.54 -25.62 -5.01
C ILE A 145 -15.68 -25.16 -4.10
N PHE A 146 -16.30 -26.07 -3.36
CA PHE A 146 -17.30 -25.77 -2.34
C PHE A 146 -16.70 -25.97 -0.96
N SER A 147 -16.81 -24.95 -0.10
CA SER A 147 -16.40 -25.00 1.31
C SER A 147 -17.62 -25.17 2.22
N PRO A 148 -17.82 -26.36 2.81
CA PRO A 148 -18.89 -26.57 3.79
C PRO A 148 -18.77 -25.64 5.00
N ARG A 149 -17.53 -25.35 5.42
CA ARG A 149 -17.24 -24.43 6.52
C ARG A 149 -17.76 -23.01 6.23
N ILE A 150 -17.47 -22.44 5.06
CA ILE A 150 -17.97 -21.10 4.68
C ILE A 150 -19.48 -21.13 4.55
N ALA A 151 -20.05 -22.16 3.92
CA ALA A 151 -21.49 -22.32 3.78
C ALA A 151 -22.21 -22.36 5.14
N SER A 152 -21.59 -22.97 6.15
CA SER A 152 -22.16 -23.09 7.50
C SER A 152 -22.31 -21.75 8.23
N TYR A 153 -21.59 -20.71 7.82
CA TYR A 153 -21.72 -19.37 8.40
C TYR A 153 -23.02 -18.67 7.99
N GLY A 154 -23.67 -19.12 6.93
CA GLY A 154 -24.97 -18.57 6.48
C GLY A 154 -24.90 -17.13 5.97
N TYR A 155 -23.72 -16.67 5.51
CA TYR A 155 -23.59 -15.32 4.97
C TYR A 155 -24.24 -15.21 3.59
N ASP A 156 -25.05 -14.17 3.42
CA ASP A 156 -25.73 -13.84 2.16
C ASP A 156 -24.78 -13.32 1.08
N ASP A 157 -23.70 -12.65 1.50
CA ASP A 157 -22.68 -12.03 0.67
C ASP A 157 -21.39 -12.87 0.50
N CYS A 158 -21.33 -14.05 1.13
CA CYS A 158 -20.22 -14.98 1.03
C CYS A 158 -20.69 -16.43 1.09
N ARG A 159 -20.94 -17.00 -0.08
CA ARG A 159 -21.41 -18.39 -0.20
C ARG A 159 -20.25 -19.37 -0.04
N GLY A 160 -20.55 -20.66 0.15
CA GLY A 160 -19.54 -21.73 0.20
C GLY A 160 -18.80 -21.98 -1.11
N TYR A 161 -19.06 -21.22 -2.16
CA TYR A 161 -18.44 -21.31 -3.48
C TYR A 161 -18.27 -19.92 -4.10
N PRO A 162 -17.32 -19.73 -5.03
CA PRO A 162 -17.14 -18.47 -5.74
C PRO A 162 -18.44 -18.04 -6.43
N SER A 163 -18.90 -16.85 -6.10
CA SER A 163 -20.16 -16.29 -6.62
C SER A 163 -19.97 -14.85 -7.00
N TYR A 164 -20.60 -14.44 -8.09
CA TYR A 164 -20.73 -13.04 -8.45
C TYR A 164 -21.90 -12.41 -7.70
N PHE A 165 -21.65 -11.25 -7.13
CA PHE A 165 -22.66 -10.35 -6.58
C PHE A 165 -22.50 -9.00 -7.26
N GLU A 166 -23.60 -8.43 -7.72
CA GLU A 166 -23.59 -7.08 -8.28
C GLU A 166 -23.19 -6.10 -7.17
N PRO A 167 -22.16 -5.27 -7.37
CA PRO A 167 -21.81 -4.23 -6.40
C PRO A 167 -22.98 -3.26 -6.17
N SER A 168 -23.06 -2.69 -4.95
CA SER A 168 -24.09 -1.69 -4.61
C SER A 168 -24.04 -0.46 -5.51
N GLU A 169 -22.85 -0.09 -5.98
CA GLU A 169 -22.61 0.93 -6.99
C GLU A 169 -21.92 0.30 -8.20
N SER A 170 -22.59 0.29 -9.35
CA SER A 170 -22.06 -0.19 -10.62
C SER A 170 -22.76 0.50 -11.79
N LEU A 171 -22.21 0.33 -13.01
CA LEU A 171 -22.84 0.86 -14.22
C LEU A 171 -24.22 0.24 -14.49
N ASN A 172 -24.50 -0.96 -13.98
CA ASN A 172 -25.79 -1.62 -14.15
C ASN A 172 -26.86 -1.10 -13.19
N ASN A 173 -26.47 -0.53 -12.06
CA ASN A 173 -27.38 -0.02 -11.04
C ASN A 173 -27.16 1.46 -10.69
N LYS A 174 -26.58 2.24 -11.62
CA LYS A 174 -26.34 3.67 -11.42
C LYS A 174 -27.64 4.43 -11.23
N LYS A 175 -27.69 5.23 -10.15
CA LYS A 175 -28.88 6.03 -9.79
C LYS A 175 -28.61 7.53 -9.88
N LYS A 176 -27.51 7.99 -9.28
CA LYS A 176 -27.19 9.40 -9.11
C LYS A 176 -25.96 9.83 -9.90
N TYR A 177 -24.95 8.97 -9.93
CA TYR A 177 -23.65 9.27 -10.53
C TYR A 177 -23.42 8.45 -11.78
N PRO A 178 -22.96 9.06 -12.88
CA PRO A 178 -22.94 8.40 -14.20
C PRO A 178 -21.70 7.57 -14.48
N LEU A 179 -20.56 7.87 -13.81
CA LEU A 179 -19.27 7.29 -14.15
C LEU A 179 -18.81 6.28 -13.09
N ALA A 180 -18.42 5.09 -13.55
CA ALA A 180 -17.78 4.13 -12.66
C ALA A 180 -16.37 4.61 -12.30
N TYR A 181 -16.07 4.57 -11.01
CA TYR A 181 -14.80 4.96 -10.47
C TYR A 181 -13.92 3.76 -10.22
N MET A 182 -12.69 3.82 -10.72
CA MET A 182 -11.64 2.83 -10.47
C MET A 182 -10.43 3.50 -9.80
N SER A 183 -9.85 2.80 -8.82
CA SER A 183 -8.63 3.22 -8.14
C SER A 183 -7.52 2.20 -8.41
N GLY A 184 -6.64 2.52 -9.37
CA GLY A 184 -5.48 1.70 -9.73
C GLY A 184 -4.20 2.14 -9.03
N LYS A 185 -3.14 1.36 -9.16
CA LYS A 185 -1.79 1.75 -8.70
C LYS A 185 -1.15 2.76 -9.64
N SER A 186 -0.43 3.73 -9.08
CA SER A 186 0.40 4.63 -9.86
C SER A 186 1.67 3.92 -10.35
N ALA A 187 2.17 4.29 -11.52
CA ALA A 187 3.48 3.85 -12.00
C ALA A 187 4.64 4.67 -11.41
N HIS A 188 4.35 5.77 -10.72
CA HIS A 188 5.33 6.77 -10.29
C HIS A 188 5.53 6.80 -8.76
N ARG A 189 4.80 5.94 -8.03
CA ARG A 189 4.94 5.79 -6.58
C ARG A 189 4.47 4.41 -6.12
N LEU A 190 4.87 4.01 -4.93
CA LEU A 190 4.42 2.79 -4.29
C LEU A 190 3.37 3.14 -3.22
N HIS A 191 2.10 2.91 -3.54
CA HIS A 191 0.99 3.40 -2.71
C HIS A 191 1.11 4.91 -2.47
N SER A 192 1.25 5.37 -1.23
CA SER A 192 1.46 6.77 -0.85
C SER A 192 2.93 7.19 -0.72
N GLN A 193 3.86 6.25 -0.84
CA GLN A 193 5.29 6.58 -0.80
C GLN A 193 5.70 7.31 -2.07
N LEU A 194 6.63 8.24 -1.93
CA LEU A 194 7.15 9.13 -2.98
C LEU A 194 6.17 10.21 -3.44
N ASP A 195 4.96 10.32 -2.90
CA ASP A 195 3.99 11.34 -3.35
C ASP A 195 4.49 12.77 -3.15
N GLY A 196 5.21 13.02 -2.04
CA GLY A 196 5.84 14.31 -1.75
C GLY A 196 7.09 14.64 -2.57
N THR A 197 7.51 13.77 -3.51
CA THR A 197 8.76 13.96 -4.28
C THR A 197 8.57 14.72 -5.59
N SER A 198 9.65 15.32 -6.08
CA SER A 198 9.69 15.97 -7.41
C SER A 198 9.41 14.96 -8.54
N HIS A 199 9.80 13.69 -8.37
CA HIS A 199 9.49 12.64 -9.34
C HIS A 199 7.97 12.49 -9.54
N THR A 200 7.21 12.32 -8.47
CA THR A 200 5.74 12.22 -8.57
C THR A 200 5.14 13.55 -9.05
N ALA A 201 5.63 14.69 -8.55
CA ALA A 201 5.18 16.01 -8.96
C ALA A 201 5.26 16.24 -10.48
N SER A 202 6.32 15.75 -11.14
CA SER A 202 6.48 15.89 -12.59
C SER A 202 5.43 15.13 -13.42
N HIS A 203 4.68 14.22 -12.81
CA HIS A 203 3.61 13.45 -13.46
C HIS A 203 2.21 13.96 -13.06
N ASN A 204 2.11 14.93 -12.17
CA ASN A 204 0.85 15.55 -11.80
C ASN A 204 0.40 16.56 -12.87
N ILE A 205 -0.90 16.85 -12.87
CA ILE A 205 -1.51 17.86 -13.73
C ILE A 205 -2.11 18.93 -12.82
N GLY A 206 -1.64 20.17 -12.96
CA GLY A 206 -2.04 21.28 -12.08
C GLY A 206 -1.76 20.96 -10.59
N ASP A 207 -0.62 20.34 -10.29
CA ASP A 207 -0.17 19.84 -8.98
C ASP A 207 -1.02 18.73 -8.36
N ARG A 208 -1.96 18.15 -9.11
CA ARG A 208 -2.93 17.16 -8.64
C ARG A 208 -2.73 15.80 -9.31
N GLU A 209 -3.18 14.73 -8.64
CA GLU A 209 -3.19 13.38 -9.22
C GLU A 209 -4.00 13.38 -10.52
N PRO A 210 -3.46 12.79 -11.59
CA PRO A 210 -4.20 12.69 -12.85
C PRO A 210 -5.40 11.74 -12.75
N ILE A 211 -6.56 12.22 -13.20
CA ILE A 211 -7.73 11.37 -13.45
C ILE A 211 -7.85 11.10 -14.95
N TRP A 212 -7.92 9.84 -15.31
CA TRP A 212 -8.08 9.42 -16.70
C TRP A 212 -9.55 9.39 -17.06
N ILE A 213 -9.90 10.05 -18.17
CA ILE A 213 -11.26 10.25 -18.63
C ILE A 213 -11.34 9.87 -20.11
N HIS A 214 -12.35 9.07 -20.48
CA HIS A 214 -12.56 8.72 -21.89
C HIS A 214 -12.91 9.96 -22.72
N PRO A 215 -12.43 10.08 -23.99
CA PRO A 215 -12.67 11.25 -24.84
C PRO A 215 -14.15 11.64 -24.98
N ASP A 216 -15.05 10.67 -25.15
CA ASP A 216 -16.49 10.93 -25.25
C ASP A 216 -17.03 11.58 -23.98
N ASN A 217 -16.68 11.03 -22.81
CA ASN A 217 -17.13 11.58 -21.52
C ASN A 217 -16.54 12.97 -21.25
N ALA A 218 -15.28 13.18 -21.65
CA ALA A 218 -14.63 14.48 -21.54
C ALA A 218 -15.32 15.53 -22.46
N ALA A 219 -15.64 15.14 -23.71
CA ALA A 219 -16.32 16.03 -24.66
C ALA A 219 -17.72 16.43 -24.20
N GLU A 220 -18.51 15.48 -23.68
CA GLU A 220 -19.85 15.72 -23.10
C GLU A 220 -19.83 16.78 -21.98
N LYS A 221 -18.70 16.89 -21.27
CA LYS A 221 -18.51 17.77 -20.09
C LYS A 221 -17.62 19.00 -20.37
N GLY A 222 -17.17 19.18 -21.60
CA GLY A 222 -16.26 20.25 -22.01
C GLY A 222 -14.87 20.21 -21.34
N ILE A 223 -14.44 19.00 -20.93
CA ILE A 223 -13.17 18.76 -20.23
C ILE A 223 -12.07 18.49 -21.25
N LYS A 224 -10.88 19.03 -21.03
CA LYS A 224 -9.67 18.82 -21.83
C LYS A 224 -8.52 18.36 -20.93
N THR A 225 -7.56 17.66 -21.51
CA THR A 225 -6.30 17.36 -20.82
C THR A 225 -5.66 18.66 -20.33
N GLY A 226 -5.26 18.68 -19.06
CA GLY A 226 -4.71 19.86 -18.40
C GLY A 226 -5.71 20.65 -17.55
N ASP A 227 -7.00 20.45 -17.75
CA ASP A 227 -8.01 21.07 -16.86
C ASP A 227 -7.95 20.46 -15.47
N VAL A 228 -8.30 21.26 -14.45
CA VAL A 228 -8.61 20.72 -13.12
C VAL A 228 -10.09 20.40 -13.07
N VAL A 229 -10.41 19.22 -12.52
CA VAL A 229 -11.79 18.73 -12.40
C VAL A 229 -12.15 18.44 -10.96
N LEU A 230 -13.42 18.65 -10.62
CA LEU A 230 -14.03 18.21 -9.37
C LEU A 230 -14.59 16.80 -9.58
N VAL A 231 -14.14 15.88 -8.77
CA VAL A 231 -14.65 14.49 -8.71
C VAL A 231 -15.40 14.33 -7.39
N ARG A 232 -16.66 13.93 -7.45
CA ARG A 232 -17.50 13.85 -6.24
C ARG A 232 -18.51 12.72 -6.23
N ASN A 233 -18.91 12.36 -5.04
CA ASN A 233 -20.08 11.51 -4.75
C ASN A 233 -20.64 11.86 -3.36
N ASP A 234 -21.54 11.01 -2.81
CA ASP A 234 -22.14 11.28 -1.50
C ASP A 234 -21.16 11.17 -0.32
N ARG A 235 -19.97 10.60 -0.53
CA ARG A 235 -18.95 10.42 0.52
C ARG A 235 -17.98 11.58 0.63
N GLY A 236 -17.68 12.21 -0.49
CA GLY A 236 -16.75 13.33 -0.50
C GLY A 236 -16.45 13.86 -1.91
N SER A 237 -15.47 14.73 -1.95
CA SER A 237 -15.01 15.38 -3.18
C SER A 237 -13.50 15.52 -3.21
N ALA A 238 -12.94 15.46 -4.40
CA ALA A 238 -11.51 15.66 -4.66
C ALA A 238 -11.29 16.46 -5.95
N LEU A 239 -10.25 17.29 -5.97
CA LEU A 239 -9.75 17.91 -7.19
C LEU A 239 -8.70 17.02 -7.84
N ALA A 240 -8.79 16.82 -9.15
CA ALA A 240 -7.84 16.03 -9.91
C ALA A 240 -7.48 16.72 -11.21
N GLY A 241 -6.33 16.39 -11.78
CA GLY A 241 -5.93 16.91 -13.11
C GLY A 241 -6.45 16.02 -14.23
N ALA A 242 -7.19 16.56 -15.18
CA ALA A 242 -7.78 15.77 -16.26
C ALA A 242 -6.72 15.27 -17.26
N PHE A 243 -6.72 13.98 -17.53
CA PHE A 243 -5.98 13.32 -18.59
C PHE A 243 -6.94 12.58 -19.50
N VAL A 244 -7.26 13.17 -20.65
CA VAL A 244 -8.20 12.59 -21.63
C VAL A 244 -7.49 11.53 -22.45
N THR A 245 -8.00 10.30 -22.42
CA THR A 245 -7.37 9.14 -23.06
C THR A 245 -8.38 8.03 -23.36
N ASP A 246 -8.19 7.33 -24.46
CA ASP A 246 -8.94 6.13 -24.87
C ASP A 246 -8.48 4.84 -24.14
N LYS A 247 -7.46 4.93 -23.28
CA LYS A 247 -6.96 3.81 -22.46
C LYS A 247 -7.89 3.42 -21.32
N VAL A 248 -8.93 4.21 -21.06
CA VAL A 248 -10.02 3.86 -20.16
C VAL A 248 -11.30 3.67 -20.97
N ARG A 249 -12.15 2.75 -20.50
CA ARG A 249 -13.46 2.49 -21.13
C ARG A 249 -14.37 3.71 -20.99
N LYS A 250 -15.25 3.94 -21.97
CA LYS A 250 -16.36 4.91 -21.82
C LYS A 250 -17.16 4.60 -20.54
N ASP A 251 -17.63 5.64 -19.89
CA ASP A 251 -18.34 5.63 -18.60
C ASP A 251 -17.51 5.11 -17.41
N VAL A 252 -16.18 5.05 -17.55
CA VAL A 252 -15.23 4.71 -16.49
C VAL A 252 -14.20 5.82 -16.35
N VAL A 253 -13.88 6.17 -15.11
CA VAL A 253 -12.75 7.05 -14.78
C VAL A 253 -11.77 6.34 -13.88
N LEU A 254 -10.47 6.64 -14.04
CA LEU A 254 -9.40 6.07 -13.22
C LEU A 254 -8.69 7.21 -12.49
N LEU A 255 -8.86 7.27 -11.17
CA LEU A 255 -8.06 8.12 -10.27
C LEU A 255 -7.20 7.19 -9.42
N ARG A 256 -5.89 7.26 -9.58
CA ARG A 256 -4.98 6.33 -8.90
C ARG A 256 -4.87 6.63 -7.42
N HIS A 257 -4.79 5.57 -6.61
CA HIS A 257 -4.60 5.73 -5.18
C HIS A 257 -3.17 6.13 -4.81
N GLY A 258 -3.02 6.70 -3.63
CA GLY A 258 -1.74 7.06 -3.04
C GLY A 258 -1.43 8.56 -3.03
N GLY A 259 -2.25 9.40 -3.69
CA GLY A 259 -2.20 10.86 -3.46
C GLY A 259 -2.46 11.16 -1.99
N TRP A 260 -1.62 11.99 -1.36
CA TRP A 260 -1.80 12.36 0.04
C TRP A 260 -3.07 13.19 0.22
N PHE A 261 -3.80 12.91 1.29
CA PHE A 261 -5.00 13.65 1.64
C PHE A 261 -4.67 15.07 2.07
N GLU A 262 -5.21 16.05 1.36
CA GLU A 262 -5.03 17.48 1.66
C GLU A 262 -6.40 18.17 1.74
N PRO A 263 -7.06 18.07 2.91
CA PRO A 263 -8.42 18.56 3.09
C PRO A 263 -8.48 20.06 3.26
N GLN A 264 -9.43 20.69 2.57
CA GLN A 264 -9.83 22.07 2.81
C GLN A 264 -11.32 22.13 3.17
N LYS A 265 -11.63 22.88 4.23
CA LYS A 265 -13.02 23.11 4.64
C LYS A 265 -13.68 24.07 3.67
N GLN A 266 -14.88 23.72 3.22
CA GLN A 266 -15.72 24.56 2.39
C GLN A 266 -16.71 25.36 3.25
N GLU A 267 -17.32 26.41 2.68
CA GLU A 267 -18.29 27.28 3.38
C GLU A 267 -19.53 26.50 3.88
N ASP A 268 -19.94 25.46 3.18
CA ASP A 268 -21.05 24.58 3.54
C ASP A 268 -20.69 23.54 4.63
N GLY A 269 -19.45 23.59 5.14
CA GLY A 269 -18.93 22.65 6.14
C GLY A 269 -18.40 21.33 5.58
N SER A 270 -18.56 21.08 4.28
CA SER A 270 -17.99 19.92 3.61
C SER A 270 -16.46 19.98 3.56
N THR A 271 -15.85 18.89 3.15
CA THR A 271 -14.39 18.82 2.97
C THR A 271 -14.08 18.50 1.52
N LEU A 272 -13.25 19.32 0.89
CA LEU A 272 -12.69 19.10 -0.43
C LEU A 272 -11.23 18.67 -0.29
N ASP A 273 -10.89 17.50 -0.82
CA ASP A 273 -9.48 17.14 -1.01
C ASP A 273 -8.93 17.87 -2.23
N VAL A 274 -7.84 18.63 -2.06
CA VAL A 274 -7.33 19.47 -3.13
C VAL A 274 -6.20 18.84 -3.94
N HIS A 275 -5.76 17.63 -3.60
CA HIS A 275 -4.62 16.98 -4.25
C HIS A 275 -4.99 15.74 -5.08
N GLY A 276 -6.17 15.17 -4.91
CA GLY A 276 -6.64 14.00 -5.65
C GLY A 276 -6.50 12.68 -4.89
N ASN A 277 -6.80 12.72 -3.59
CA ASN A 277 -6.84 11.50 -2.78
C ASN A 277 -8.06 10.64 -3.17
N ALA A 278 -7.78 9.49 -3.74
CA ALA A 278 -8.78 8.53 -4.19
C ALA A 278 -9.70 8.03 -3.05
N ASN A 279 -9.20 7.96 -1.81
CA ASN A 279 -9.96 7.47 -0.67
C ASN A 279 -11.09 8.40 -0.24
N SER A 280 -11.06 9.68 -0.64
CA SER A 280 -12.18 10.61 -0.42
C SER A 280 -13.48 10.15 -1.08
N LEU A 281 -13.40 9.24 -2.04
CA LEU A 281 -14.50 8.80 -2.90
C LEU A 281 -14.89 7.34 -2.66
N THR A 282 -14.10 6.57 -1.91
CA THR A 282 -14.31 5.13 -1.71
C THR A 282 -15.32 4.83 -0.60
N MET A 283 -15.98 3.67 -0.70
CA MET A 283 -16.86 3.18 0.36
C MET A 283 -16.04 2.62 1.52
N ASP A 284 -16.44 2.95 2.74
CA ASP A 284 -15.89 2.35 3.97
C ASP A 284 -16.77 1.16 4.40
N VAL A 285 -16.73 0.12 3.58
CA VAL A 285 -17.46 -1.14 3.82
C VAL A 285 -16.54 -2.32 3.49
N PRO A 286 -16.67 -3.46 4.19
CA PRO A 286 -15.93 -4.66 3.88
C PRO A 286 -16.42 -5.30 2.56
N THR A 287 -15.56 -6.08 1.92
CA THR A 287 -15.90 -6.84 0.70
C THR A 287 -16.93 -7.95 0.98
N SER A 288 -16.95 -8.48 2.18
CA SER A 288 -17.96 -9.41 2.66
C SER A 288 -17.92 -9.52 4.19
N LYS A 289 -18.93 -10.14 4.78
CA LYS A 289 -18.98 -10.47 6.22
C LYS A 289 -17.86 -11.41 6.65
N LEU A 290 -17.30 -12.19 5.74
CA LEU A 290 -16.17 -13.09 6.01
C LEU A 290 -14.81 -12.40 5.83
N ALA A 291 -14.64 -11.62 4.75
CA ALA A 291 -13.39 -11.01 4.36
C ALA A 291 -13.50 -9.48 4.45
N CYS A 292 -12.72 -8.87 5.33
CA CYS A 292 -12.73 -7.42 5.56
C CYS A 292 -11.78 -6.66 4.61
N GLY A 293 -11.66 -7.09 3.35
CA GLY A 293 -10.94 -6.34 2.32
C GLY A 293 -11.64 -5.02 1.99
N ASN A 294 -10.90 -4.05 1.48
CA ASN A 294 -11.46 -2.75 1.07
C ASN A 294 -12.22 -2.82 -0.26
N VAL A 295 -13.17 -1.92 -0.47
CA VAL A 295 -13.97 -1.78 -1.69
C VAL A 295 -13.51 -0.52 -2.46
N ALA A 296 -12.28 -0.56 -2.97
CA ALA A 296 -11.62 0.61 -3.54
C ALA A 296 -12.03 0.95 -5.00
N SER A 297 -12.63 0.01 -5.73
CA SER A 297 -12.92 0.15 -7.16
C SER A 297 -14.37 -0.16 -7.52
N SER A 298 -15.29 -0.02 -6.57
CA SER A 298 -16.72 -0.29 -6.76
C SER A 298 -17.54 0.93 -6.39
N GLY A 299 -17.23 2.09 -6.92
CA GLY A 299 -17.91 3.33 -6.65
C GLY A 299 -18.41 4.01 -7.93
N LEU A 300 -19.34 4.91 -7.77
CA LEU A 300 -19.81 5.82 -8.81
C LEU A 300 -19.46 7.26 -8.44
N VAL A 301 -19.13 8.08 -9.45
CA VAL A 301 -18.77 9.50 -9.28
C VAL A 301 -19.40 10.35 -10.36
N GLU A 302 -19.50 11.66 -10.06
CA GLU A 302 -19.62 12.74 -11.01
C GLU A 302 -18.26 13.39 -11.22
N VAL A 303 -17.98 13.81 -12.44
CA VAL A 303 -16.79 14.60 -12.80
C VAL A 303 -17.23 15.83 -13.53
N GLU A 304 -16.81 16.98 -13.05
CA GLU A 304 -17.16 18.30 -13.62
C GLU A 304 -15.89 19.13 -13.75
N LYS A 305 -15.84 20.03 -14.75
CA LYS A 305 -14.76 21.02 -14.81
C LYS A 305 -14.82 21.90 -13.58
N PHE A 306 -13.72 22.09 -12.90
CA PHE A 306 -13.66 22.97 -11.74
C PHE A 306 -13.66 24.42 -12.21
N GLU A 307 -14.58 25.19 -11.69
CA GLU A 307 -14.71 26.62 -11.95
C GLU A 307 -14.46 27.40 -10.66
N GLY A 308 -13.62 28.41 -10.73
CA GLY A 308 -13.25 29.24 -9.59
C GLY A 308 -11.74 29.27 -9.32
N ASP A 309 -11.35 29.88 -8.22
CA ASP A 309 -9.95 29.97 -7.79
C ASP A 309 -9.42 28.61 -7.35
N LEU A 310 -8.33 28.17 -7.99
CA LEU A 310 -7.72 26.90 -7.67
C LEU A 310 -7.04 26.96 -6.30
N PRO A 311 -7.42 26.07 -5.36
CA PRO A 311 -6.71 25.96 -4.09
C PRO A 311 -5.25 25.58 -4.29
N THR A 312 -4.36 26.15 -3.49
CA THR A 312 -2.94 25.79 -3.48
C THR A 312 -2.75 24.40 -2.88
N VAL A 313 -1.90 23.58 -3.51
CA VAL A 313 -1.47 22.28 -3.00
C VAL A 313 -0.18 22.48 -2.20
N THR A 314 -0.20 22.14 -0.92
CA THR A 314 0.91 22.41 0.03
C THR A 314 1.64 21.15 0.52
N ILE A 315 1.26 19.96 0.07
CA ILE A 315 1.85 18.70 0.54
C ILE A 315 3.37 18.59 0.32
N ARG A 316 3.92 19.39 -0.61
CA ARG A 316 5.35 19.42 -0.91
C ARG A 316 6.08 20.59 -0.27
N GLU A 317 5.36 21.45 0.42
CA GLU A 317 5.99 22.54 1.15
C GLU A 317 6.80 21.98 2.31
N LYS A 318 8.04 22.49 2.46
CA LYS A 318 8.86 22.14 3.61
C LYS A 318 8.17 22.63 4.88
N THR A 319 7.73 21.73 5.70
CA THR A 319 7.24 22.10 7.03
C THR A 319 8.48 22.51 7.85
N VAL A 320 8.66 23.83 7.99
CA VAL A 320 9.66 24.35 8.92
C VAL A 320 9.11 24.09 10.33
N SER A 321 9.61 23.04 10.99
CA SER A 321 9.39 22.90 12.42
C SER A 321 10.05 24.10 13.09
N GLN A 322 9.24 25.02 13.62
CA GLN A 322 9.80 26.01 14.55
C GLN A 322 10.22 25.26 15.81
N PRO A 323 11.49 25.35 16.23
CA PRO A 323 11.88 24.83 17.54
C PRO A 323 11.02 25.55 18.58
N LYS A 324 10.29 24.81 19.39
CA LYS A 324 9.64 25.37 20.56
C LYS A 324 10.73 25.94 21.46
N SER A 325 10.71 27.26 21.65
CA SER A 325 11.53 28.00 22.60
C SER A 325 11.31 27.52 24.04
#